data_214e3fe377de7e6013c53d26a190fd99
#
_entry.id   214e3fe377de7e6013c53d26a190fd99
#
_cell.length_a   1.000
_cell.length_b   1.000
_cell.length_c   1.000
_cell.angle_alpha   90.00
_cell.angle_beta   90.00
_cell.angle_gamma   90.00
#
_symmetry.space_group_name_H-M   'P 1'
#
loop_
_entity.id
_entity.type
_entity.pdbx_description
1 polymer ?
#
loop_
_entity_poly.entity_id
_entity_poly.type
_entity_poly.pdbx_seq_one_letter_code
_entity_poly.pdbx_strand_id
1 'polypeptide(L)'
;LGDEAYSFLRLPSSTRVGALGGDNISLVECDPSLGFHNPALLGKEMDNMLNLNYMNYISDVNIGSAIYTKAFKDKGAWGVGASFFSYGKIPGYNEENQQTGDLSAKDMNIQGFFSYDLSEKWRGGVSLKFLYSSMAEYNSFGMGVDAGLSYYDSEKNFSFGFMLKNIGAQFKSYYDERQKMPWDIQLGISKRMAHAPIRFSLTALYLNRWKFDYVDDSDKEYDGDSFAQALLKHFVIGVDWLPSDNFWVGVGYNPKRGMDMKLSGGNALSGFSAGAGIHIKMFDVSASLAKYHPSAMSMMVTVTTYISDFKL
;
A
#
# COMPACT_ATOMS: atom_id res chain seq x y z
N LEU A 1 -4.75 10.23 -14.00
CA LEU A 1 -4.67 10.46 -12.52
C LEU A 1 -5.57 11.60 -12.05
N GLY A 2 -6.10 12.46 -12.92
CA GLY A 2 -6.90 13.64 -12.57
C GLY A 2 -8.34 13.38 -12.13
N ASP A 3 -8.89 12.19 -12.34
CA ASP A 3 -10.32 11.91 -12.13
C ASP A 3 -10.65 11.17 -10.81
N GLU A 4 -9.64 10.86 -9.99
CA GLU A 4 -9.82 10.12 -8.74
C GLU A 4 -9.44 10.96 -7.53
N ALA A 5 -10.35 11.03 -6.54
CA ALA A 5 -10.06 11.56 -5.22
C ALA A 5 -9.15 10.62 -4.43
N TYR A 6 -8.34 11.16 -3.51
CA TYR A 6 -7.55 10.39 -2.55
C TYR A 6 -6.61 9.37 -3.19
N SER A 7 -5.92 9.72 -4.27
CA SER A 7 -4.97 8.86 -4.99
C SER A 7 -3.83 8.34 -4.10
N PHE A 8 -3.53 9.00 -2.99
CA PHE A 8 -2.57 8.58 -1.97
C PHE A 8 -2.89 7.20 -1.36
N LEU A 9 -4.14 6.74 -1.39
CA LEU A 9 -4.56 5.41 -0.95
C LEU A 9 -3.95 4.25 -1.77
N ARG A 10 -3.30 4.57 -2.89
CA ARG A 10 -2.58 3.61 -3.74
C ARG A 10 -1.13 3.39 -3.31
N LEU A 11 -0.59 4.21 -2.41
CA LEU A 11 0.76 4.05 -1.91
C LEU A 11 0.81 2.99 -0.81
N PRO A 12 1.89 2.18 -0.74
CA PRO A 12 2.02 1.17 0.29
C PRO A 12 2.23 1.80 1.67
N SER A 13 1.61 1.21 2.69
CA SER A 13 1.78 1.56 4.10
C SER A 13 2.53 0.46 4.86
N SER A 14 3.29 -0.38 4.17
CA SER A 14 4.09 -1.47 4.71
C SER A 14 5.41 -1.56 3.95
N THR A 15 6.52 -1.51 4.65
CA THR A 15 7.86 -1.74 4.06
C THR A 15 7.94 -3.11 3.40
N ARG A 16 7.32 -4.10 4.02
CA ARG A 16 7.25 -5.47 3.53
C ARG A 16 6.61 -5.55 2.14
N VAL A 17 5.45 -4.90 1.99
CA VAL A 17 4.75 -4.80 0.71
C VAL A 17 5.48 -3.88 -0.26
N GLY A 18 6.08 -2.79 0.24
CA GLY A 18 6.91 -1.88 -0.55
C GLY A 18 8.06 -2.61 -1.24
N ALA A 19 8.74 -3.52 -0.54
CA ALA A 19 9.82 -4.35 -1.08
C ALA A 19 9.36 -5.31 -2.19
N LEU A 20 8.10 -5.74 -2.17
CA LEU A 20 7.52 -6.74 -3.08
C LEU A 20 6.71 -6.14 -4.24
N GLY A 21 7.05 -4.93 -4.67
CA GLY A 21 6.41 -4.29 -5.82
C GLY A 21 5.36 -3.24 -5.45
N GLY A 22 5.09 -3.04 -4.15
CA GLY A 22 4.18 -2.02 -3.63
C GLY A 22 2.73 -2.47 -3.42
N ASP A 23 2.38 -3.68 -3.87
CA ASP A 23 1.07 -4.29 -3.64
C ASP A 23 1.20 -5.79 -3.38
N ASN A 24 0.67 -6.25 -2.26
CA ASN A 24 0.53 -7.67 -1.92
C ASN A 24 -0.57 -7.83 -0.90
N ILE A 25 -1.50 -8.75 -1.13
CA ILE A 25 -2.69 -8.99 -0.31
C ILE A 25 -2.78 -10.42 0.23
N SER A 26 -1.74 -11.23 -0.02
CA SER A 26 -1.70 -12.66 0.33
C SER A 26 -0.56 -13.04 1.27
N LEU A 27 0.23 -12.06 1.75
CA LEU A 27 1.29 -12.30 2.73
C LEU A 27 0.69 -12.61 4.10
N VAL A 28 0.89 -13.84 4.58
CA VAL A 28 0.51 -14.24 5.94
C VAL A 28 1.75 -14.19 6.81
N GLU A 29 1.90 -13.12 7.56
CA GLU A 29 3.02 -12.83 8.49
C GLU A 29 2.50 -12.07 9.71
N CYS A 30 3.24 -12.06 10.79
CA CYS A 30 2.92 -11.32 12.01
C CYS A 30 3.37 -9.85 11.88
N ASP A 31 2.73 -9.11 10.97
CA ASP A 31 2.99 -7.69 10.70
C ASP A 31 1.67 -6.91 10.60
N PRO A 32 1.33 -6.08 11.59
CA PRO A 32 0.10 -5.29 11.58
C PRO A 32 -0.06 -4.37 10.36
N SER A 33 1.03 -3.90 9.75
CA SER A 33 0.97 -3.02 8.58
C SER A 33 0.31 -3.67 7.36
N LEU A 34 0.29 -5.01 7.29
CA LEU A 34 -0.41 -5.77 6.25
C LEU A 34 -1.92 -5.52 6.27
N GLY A 35 -2.48 -5.12 7.42
CA GLY A 35 -3.89 -4.75 7.54
C GLY A 35 -4.31 -3.60 6.61
N PHE A 36 -3.43 -2.65 6.30
CA PHE A 36 -3.70 -1.59 5.33
C PHE A 36 -3.87 -2.11 3.89
N HIS A 37 -3.30 -3.30 3.61
CA HIS A 37 -3.38 -3.93 2.28
C HIS A 37 -4.52 -4.92 2.19
N ASN A 38 -4.74 -5.72 3.24
CA ASN A 38 -5.88 -6.63 3.35
C ASN A 38 -6.22 -6.83 4.84
N PRO A 39 -7.35 -6.34 5.34
CA PRO A 39 -7.73 -6.48 6.74
C PRO A 39 -7.87 -7.93 7.20
N ALA A 40 -8.11 -8.88 6.28
CA ALA A 40 -8.13 -10.32 6.57
C ALA A 40 -6.74 -10.91 6.89
N LEU A 41 -5.65 -10.16 6.73
CA LEU A 41 -4.31 -10.59 7.14
C LEU A 41 -4.03 -10.35 8.62
N LEU A 42 -4.84 -9.52 9.30
CA LEU A 42 -4.72 -9.33 10.74
C LEU A 42 -5.16 -10.59 11.48
N GLY A 43 -4.32 -11.08 12.38
CA GLY A 43 -4.55 -12.29 13.13
C GLY A 43 -4.42 -12.11 14.64
N LYS A 44 -4.88 -13.10 15.39
CA LYS A 44 -4.78 -13.13 16.87
C LYS A 44 -3.33 -13.08 17.36
N GLU A 45 -2.39 -13.51 16.55
CA GLU A 45 -0.95 -13.45 16.79
C GLU A 45 -0.43 -12.01 16.91
N MET A 46 -1.18 -11.04 16.41
CA MET A 46 -0.84 -9.62 16.44
C MET A 46 -1.45 -8.91 17.67
N ASP A 47 -1.51 -9.58 18.80
CA ASP A 47 -2.03 -9.01 20.05
C ASP A 47 -1.10 -7.94 20.62
N ASN A 48 -1.64 -6.77 20.95
CA ASN A 48 -0.92 -5.62 21.52
C ASN A 48 0.32 -5.21 20.70
N MET A 49 0.25 -5.27 19.38
CA MET A 49 1.32 -4.82 18.50
C MET A 49 1.11 -3.38 18.04
N LEU A 50 2.21 -2.66 17.98
CA LEU A 50 2.29 -1.33 17.37
C LEU A 50 3.28 -1.39 16.20
N ASN A 51 2.84 -0.90 15.05
CA ASN A 51 3.68 -0.75 13.86
C ASN A 51 3.71 0.72 13.45
N LEU A 52 4.90 1.23 13.17
CA LEU A 52 5.16 2.60 12.72
C LEU A 52 5.90 2.54 11.40
N ASN A 53 5.39 3.25 10.40
CA ASN A 53 6.02 3.40 9.09
C ASN A 53 6.33 4.86 8.81
N TYR A 54 7.45 5.07 8.14
CA TYR A 54 7.82 6.34 7.56
C TYR A 54 8.33 6.12 6.13
N MET A 55 7.84 6.92 5.20
CA MET A 55 8.28 6.91 3.80
C MET A 55 8.62 8.32 3.35
N ASN A 56 9.84 8.50 2.88
CA ASN A 56 10.18 9.63 2.03
C ASN A 56 9.85 9.22 0.59
N TYR A 57 8.79 9.85 0.03
CA TYR A 57 8.28 9.49 -1.29
C TYR A 57 9.10 10.14 -2.40
N ILE A 58 9.17 11.46 -2.41
CA ILE A 58 9.96 12.26 -3.34
C ILE A 58 10.19 13.64 -2.72
N SER A 59 11.43 14.17 -2.80
CA SER A 59 11.75 15.51 -2.27
C SER A 59 11.21 15.70 -0.86
N ASP A 60 10.36 16.71 -0.65
CA ASP A 60 9.74 17.05 0.63
C ASP A 60 8.42 16.32 0.91
N VAL A 61 8.00 15.39 0.03
CA VAL A 61 6.78 14.59 0.24
C VAL A 61 7.09 13.45 1.18
N ASN A 62 6.46 13.48 2.35
CA ASN A 62 6.67 12.51 3.41
C ASN A 62 5.35 11.87 3.84
N ILE A 63 5.41 10.59 4.15
CA ILE A 63 4.25 9.79 4.56
C ILE A 63 4.60 9.10 5.86
N GLY A 64 3.76 9.29 6.87
CA GLY A 64 3.83 8.54 8.13
C GLY A 64 2.58 7.67 8.27
N SER A 65 2.72 6.45 8.75
CA SER A 65 1.58 5.65 9.17
C SER A 65 1.86 4.88 10.46
N ALA A 66 0.80 4.64 11.20
CA ALA A 66 0.83 3.87 12.43
C ALA A 66 -0.39 2.97 12.48
N ILE A 67 -0.24 1.77 13.03
CA ILE A 67 -1.33 0.86 13.33
C ILE A 67 -1.09 0.15 14.65
N TYR A 68 -2.11 0.12 15.49
CA TYR A 68 -2.18 -0.68 16.69
C TYR A 68 -3.19 -1.79 16.49
N THR A 69 -2.83 -3.00 16.90
CA THR A 69 -3.68 -4.19 16.79
C THR A 69 -3.83 -4.90 18.12
N LYS A 70 -4.97 -5.52 18.30
CA LYS A 70 -5.29 -6.33 19.46
C LYS A 70 -6.11 -7.54 19.06
N ALA A 71 -5.81 -8.69 19.67
CA ALA A 71 -6.55 -9.92 19.45
C ALA A 71 -8.03 -9.74 19.87
N PHE A 72 -8.92 -10.30 19.07
CA PHE A 72 -10.33 -10.41 19.36
C PHE A 72 -10.66 -11.85 19.73
N LYS A 73 -10.67 -12.15 21.03
CA LYS A 73 -10.76 -13.52 21.53
C LYS A 73 -9.66 -14.37 20.86
N ASP A 74 -9.92 -15.66 20.62
CA ASP A 74 -9.00 -16.53 19.88
C ASP A 74 -9.31 -16.65 18.39
N LYS A 75 -10.07 -15.70 17.82
CA LYS A 75 -10.68 -15.84 16.49
C LYS A 75 -10.45 -14.67 15.55
N GLY A 76 -9.46 -13.83 15.79
CA GLY A 76 -9.16 -12.72 14.93
C GLY A 76 -8.52 -11.55 15.65
N ALA A 77 -8.58 -10.37 15.04
CA ALA A 77 -8.04 -9.14 15.60
C ALA A 77 -8.91 -7.94 15.24
N TRP A 78 -8.80 -6.89 16.02
CA TRP A 78 -9.21 -5.56 15.63
C TRP A 78 -8.00 -4.62 15.69
N GLY A 79 -8.08 -3.51 15.00
CA GLY A 79 -7.01 -2.53 15.01
C GLY A 79 -7.51 -1.14 14.65
N VAL A 80 -6.69 -0.15 14.96
CA VAL A 80 -6.87 1.23 14.55
C VAL A 80 -5.56 1.70 13.96
N GLY A 81 -5.65 2.33 12.79
CA GLY A 81 -4.50 2.90 12.11
C GLY A 81 -4.77 4.29 11.58
N ALA A 82 -3.69 5.01 11.35
CA ALA A 82 -3.72 6.31 10.72
C ALA A 82 -2.57 6.45 9.74
N SER A 83 -2.79 7.18 8.66
CA SER A 83 -1.75 7.58 7.71
C SER A 83 -1.85 9.07 7.46
N PHE A 84 -0.71 9.72 7.45
CA PHE A 84 -0.58 11.16 7.22
C PHE A 84 0.39 11.41 6.07
N PHE A 85 -0.03 12.24 5.12
CA PHE A 85 0.71 12.63 3.94
C PHE A 85 0.97 14.12 3.98
N SER A 86 2.23 14.52 3.87
CA SER A 86 2.66 15.90 3.76
C SER A 86 3.33 16.11 2.41
N TYR A 87 2.83 17.04 1.63
CA TYR A 87 3.38 17.36 0.30
C TYR A 87 4.45 18.44 0.36
N GLY A 88 4.93 18.80 1.57
CA GLY A 88 5.92 19.84 1.75
C GLY A 88 5.35 21.24 1.47
N LYS A 89 6.23 22.14 1.08
CA LYS A 89 5.89 23.50 0.71
C LYS A 89 5.79 23.63 -0.79
N ILE A 90 4.65 24.10 -1.27
CA ILE A 90 4.40 24.33 -2.70
C ILE A 90 4.42 25.84 -2.90
N PRO A 91 5.38 26.40 -3.68
CA PRO A 91 5.40 27.84 -3.93
C PRO A 91 4.13 28.29 -4.65
N GLY A 92 3.40 29.22 -4.06
CA GLY A 92 2.25 29.86 -4.70
C GLY A 92 2.68 31.04 -5.56
N TYR A 93 2.04 31.20 -6.71
CA TYR A 93 2.27 32.33 -7.62
C TYR A 93 0.94 33.00 -7.97
N ASN A 94 0.97 34.35 -8.11
CA ASN A 94 -0.17 35.12 -8.60
C ASN A 94 -0.19 35.12 -10.16
N GLU A 95 -1.22 35.74 -10.74
CA GLU A 95 -1.36 35.87 -12.19
C GLU A 95 -0.20 36.64 -12.86
N GLU A 96 0.54 37.42 -12.08
CA GLU A 96 1.73 38.18 -12.52
C GLU A 96 3.02 37.39 -12.32
N ASN A 97 2.94 36.08 -12.00
CA ASN A 97 4.07 35.18 -11.75
C ASN A 97 4.98 35.61 -10.57
N GLN A 98 4.43 36.37 -9.63
CA GLN A 98 5.11 36.73 -8.38
C GLN A 98 4.78 35.71 -7.29
N GLN A 99 5.77 35.29 -6.52
CA GLN A 99 5.58 34.37 -5.41
C GLN A 99 4.74 35.01 -4.30
N THR A 100 3.58 34.42 -4.01
CA THR A 100 2.62 34.92 -3.03
C THR A 100 2.74 34.28 -1.66
N GLY A 101 3.62 33.26 -1.51
CA GLY A 101 3.82 32.49 -0.30
C GLY A 101 3.83 31.00 -0.57
N ASP A 102 3.95 30.20 0.51
CA ASP A 102 3.94 28.75 0.42
C ASP A 102 2.52 28.22 0.64
N LEU A 103 2.04 27.42 -0.27
CA LEU A 103 0.82 26.62 -0.13
C LEU A 103 1.17 25.31 0.57
N SER A 104 0.26 24.77 1.37
CA SER A 104 0.40 23.45 1.97
C SER A 104 -0.68 22.50 1.47
N ALA A 105 -0.29 21.26 1.20
CA ALA A 105 -1.22 20.18 0.92
C ALA A 105 -0.95 19.03 1.91
N LYS A 106 -2.03 18.44 2.43
CA LYS A 106 -1.97 17.36 3.41
C LYS A 106 -3.15 16.41 3.21
N ASP A 107 -2.87 15.13 3.32
CA ASP A 107 -3.90 14.10 3.34
C ASP A 107 -3.80 13.30 4.63
N MET A 108 -4.93 12.85 5.13
CA MET A 108 -5.03 12.00 6.31
C MET A 108 -6.07 10.90 6.09
N ASN A 109 -5.72 9.70 6.53
CA ASN A 109 -6.62 8.56 6.60
C ASN A 109 -6.60 8.01 8.02
N ILE A 110 -7.78 7.90 8.63
CA ILE A 110 -7.96 7.14 9.88
C ILE A 110 -8.77 5.92 9.52
N GLN A 111 -8.32 4.74 9.98
CA GLN A 111 -8.89 3.47 9.57
C GLN A 111 -9.06 2.54 10.76
N GLY A 112 -10.27 2.01 10.91
CA GLY A 112 -10.58 0.91 11.83
C GLY A 112 -10.57 -0.42 11.09
N PHE A 113 -10.05 -1.46 11.72
CA PHE A 113 -9.92 -2.81 11.14
C PHE A 113 -10.60 -3.84 12.03
N PHE A 114 -11.20 -4.82 11.41
CA PHE A 114 -11.71 -6.00 12.09
C PHE A 114 -11.50 -7.23 11.21
N SER A 115 -10.97 -8.30 11.80
CA SER A 115 -10.81 -9.61 11.15
C SER A 115 -11.38 -10.72 12.00
N TYR A 116 -11.81 -11.80 11.35
CA TYR A 116 -12.39 -12.95 12.02
C TYR A 116 -12.06 -14.25 11.30
N ASP A 117 -11.62 -15.27 12.04
CA ASP A 117 -11.36 -16.62 11.53
C ASP A 117 -12.68 -17.31 11.23
N LEU A 118 -13.01 -17.47 9.96
CA LEU A 118 -14.21 -18.13 9.47
C LEU A 118 -14.08 -19.65 9.59
N SER A 119 -12.86 -20.15 9.41
CA SER A 119 -12.47 -21.55 9.61
C SER A 119 -10.98 -21.61 9.91
N GLU A 120 -10.41 -22.82 10.07
CA GLU A 120 -8.97 -23.01 10.30
C GLU A 120 -8.07 -22.42 9.21
N LYS A 121 -8.57 -22.36 7.98
CA LYS A 121 -7.81 -21.88 6.81
C LYS A 121 -8.31 -20.57 6.23
N TRP A 122 -9.51 -20.12 6.59
CA TRP A 122 -10.13 -18.93 6.05
C TRP A 122 -10.33 -17.85 7.08
N ARG A 123 -9.92 -16.64 6.76
CA ARG A 123 -10.13 -15.43 7.56
C ARG A 123 -10.79 -14.35 6.70
N GLY A 124 -11.86 -13.75 7.20
CA GLY A 124 -12.48 -12.56 6.63
C GLY A 124 -12.00 -11.31 7.35
N GLY A 125 -11.99 -10.17 6.67
CA GLY A 125 -11.63 -8.90 7.28
C GLY A 125 -12.36 -7.75 6.61
N VAL A 126 -12.64 -6.72 7.39
CA VAL A 126 -13.22 -5.45 6.92
C VAL A 126 -12.48 -4.29 7.52
N SER A 127 -12.45 -3.16 6.82
CA SER A 127 -11.98 -1.91 7.38
C SER A 127 -12.87 -0.75 6.98
N LEU A 128 -12.94 0.25 7.85
CA LEU A 128 -13.65 1.50 7.63
C LEU A 128 -12.63 2.64 7.64
N LYS A 129 -12.66 3.49 6.60
CA LYS A 129 -11.74 4.61 6.38
C LYS A 129 -12.47 5.94 6.49
N PHE A 130 -11.86 6.88 7.18
CA PHE A 130 -12.22 8.29 7.22
C PHE A 130 -11.10 9.08 6.57
N LEU A 131 -11.43 9.80 5.50
CA LEU A 131 -10.48 10.48 4.65
C LEU A 131 -10.66 11.97 4.76
N TYR A 132 -9.57 12.66 4.99
CA TYR A 132 -9.48 14.11 4.98
C TYR A 132 -8.35 14.53 4.06
N SER A 133 -8.61 15.51 3.22
CA SER A 133 -7.61 16.10 2.35
C SER A 133 -7.75 17.60 2.36
N SER A 134 -6.63 18.30 2.43
CA SER A 134 -6.56 19.75 2.42
C SER A 134 -5.52 20.19 1.40
N MET A 135 -5.91 21.12 0.54
CA MET A 135 -5.05 21.74 -0.46
C MET A 135 -5.28 23.25 -0.44
N ALA A 136 -4.29 24.01 0.04
CA ALA A 136 -4.41 25.45 0.27
C ALA A 136 -5.64 25.79 1.14
N GLU A 137 -6.63 26.48 0.58
CA GLU A 137 -7.87 26.87 1.26
C GLU A 137 -9.01 25.86 1.13
N TYR A 138 -8.82 24.84 0.29
CA TYR A 138 -9.85 23.83 0.00
C TYR A 138 -9.64 22.59 0.85
N ASN A 139 -10.75 21.97 1.25
CA ASN A 139 -10.73 20.70 1.96
C ASN A 139 -11.79 19.74 1.44
N SER A 140 -11.49 18.46 1.57
CA SER A 140 -12.33 17.37 1.12
C SER A 140 -12.46 16.30 2.19
N PHE A 141 -13.65 15.70 2.32
CA PHE A 141 -13.94 14.60 3.22
C PHE A 141 -14.53 13.44 2.46
N GLY A 142 -14.11 12.24 2.82
CA GLY A 142 -14.63 11.00 2.26
C GLY A 142 -14.66 9.87 3.27
N MET A 143 -15.37 8.82 2.92
CA MET A 143 -15.37 7.56 3.65
C MET A 143 -15.23 6.41 2.65
N GLY A 144 -14.56 5.36 3.09
CA GLY A 144 -14.37 4.16 2.31
C GLY A 144 -14.41 2.91 3.17
N VAL A 145 -14.70 1.79 2.54
CA VAL A 145 -14.73 0.47 3.15
C VAL A 145 -13.84 -0.45 2.31
N ASP A 146 -13.10 -1.30 3.01
CA ASP A 146 -12.43 -2.44 2.40
C ASP A 146 -13.04 -3.73 2.92
N ALA A 147 -13.09 -4.76 2.07
CA ALA A 147 -13.49 -6.10 2.46
C ALA A 147 -12.50 -7.11 1.85
N GLY A 148 -11.95 -7.96 2.69
CA GLY A 148 -10.95 -8.93 2.30
C GLY A 148 -11.23 -10.35 2.77
N LEU A 149 -10.66 -11.31 2.04
CA LEU A 149 -10.58 -12.71 2.44
C LEU A 149 -9.13 -13.16 2.34
N SER A 150 -8.72 -13.99 3.27
CA SER A 150 -7.41 -14.65 3.28
C SER A 150 -7.61 -16.14 3.49
N TYR A 151 -7.00 -16.94 2.65
CA TYR A 151 -6.85 -18.38 2.80
C TYR A 151 -5.39 -18.71 3.08
N TYR A 152 -5.12 -19.54 4.07
CA TYR A 152 -3.78 -20.02 4.36
C TYR A 152 -3.78 -21.51 4.67
N ASP A 153 -2.93 -22.25 3.97
CA ASP A 153 -2.66 -23.66 4.20
C ASP A 153 -1.19 -23.82 4.62
N SER A 154 -0.98 -24.04 5.92
CA SER A 154 0.35 -24.15 6.53
C SER A 154 1.10 -25.39 6.06
N GLU A 155 0.41 -26.51 5.80
CA GLU A 155 1.02 -27.74 5.28
C GLU A 155 1.60 -27.56 3.88
N LYS A 156 0.87 -26.80 3.05
CA LYS A 156 1.29 -26.49 1.68
C LYS A 156 2.14 -25.23 1.59
N ASN A 157 2.29 -24.45 2.68
CA ASN A 157 2.89 -23.14 2.66
C ASN A 157 2.33 -22.25 1.53
N PHE A 158 1.02 -22.27 1.36
CA PHE A 158 0.29 -21.58 0.30
C PHE A 158 -0.75 -20.65 0.89
N SER A 159 -0.80 -19.44 0.38
CA SER A 159 -1.84 -18.47 0.72
C SER A 159 -2.49 -17.88 -0.53
N PHE A 160 -3.75 -17.51 -0.36
CA PHE A 160 -4.56 -16.79 -1.34
C PHE A 160 -5.25 -15.62 -0.66
N GLY A 161 -5.31 -14.48 -1.33
CA GLY A 161 -6.02 -13.29 -0.89
C GLY A 161 -6.99 -12.80 -1.95
N PHE A 162 -8.14 -12.33 -1.49
CA PHE A 162 -9.11 -11.56 -2.27
C PHE A 162 -9.40 -10.25 -1.57
N MET A 163 -9.54 -9.17 -2.32
CA MET A 163 -9.74 -7.83 -1.76
C MET A 163 -10.67 -6.99 -2.63
N LEU A 164 -11.65 -6.37 -1.99
CA LEU A 164 -12.39 -5.22 -2.50
C LEU A 164 -11.89 -3.99 -1.73
N LYS A 165 -11.26 -3.05 -2.42
CA LYS A 165 -10.53 -1.95 -1.81
C LYS A 165 -11.16 -0.61 -2.15
N ASN A 166 -11.20 0.31 -1.16
CA ASN A 166 -11.60 1.71 -1.33
C ASN A 166 -13.03 1.90 -1.91
N ILE A 167 -13.97 1.04 -1.55
CA ILE A 167 -15.37 1.23 -1.92
C ILE A 167 -15.94 2.34 -1.05
N GLY A 168 -16.32 3.47 -1.66
CA GLY A 168 -16.77 4.61 -0.88
C GLY A 168 -17.13 5.82 -1.71
N ALA A 169 -17.29 6.95 -1.03
CA ALA A 169 -17.67 8.19 -1.64
C ALA A 169 -16.99 9.40 -0.99
N GLN A 170 -16.81 10.44 -1.78
CA GLN A 170 -16.45 11.77 -1.33
C GLN A 170 -17.72 12.52 -0.92
N PHE A 171 -17.81 12.97 0.34
CA PHE A 171 -18.96 13.72 0.85
C PHE A 171 -18.82 15.22 0.62
N LYS A 172 -17.60 15.73 0.73
CA LYS A 172 -17.25 17.10 0.40
C LYS A 172 -16.09 17.09 -0.59
N SER A 173 -16.32 17.67 -1.77
CA SER A 173 -15.30 17.85 -2.82
C SER A 173 -14.57 19.20 -2.62
N TYR A 174 -13.43 19.36 -3.26
CA TYR A 174 -12.70 20.64 -3.32
C TYR A 174 -13.48 21.70 -4.11
N TYR A 175 -14.16 21.26 -5.15
CA TYR A 175 -15.04 22.05 -6.02
C TYR A 175 -16.39 21.36 -6.10
N ASP A 176 -17.34 21.92 -6.84
CA ASP A 176 -18.71 21.41 -6.96
C ASP A 176 -18.81 20.00 -7.59
N GLU A 177 -17.76 19.51 -8.24
CA GLU A 177 -17.74 18.18 -8.84
C GLU A 177 -17.11 17.14 -7.91
N ARG A 178 -17.84 16.03 -7.68
CA ARG A 178 -17.36 14.89 -6.90
C ARG A 178 -16.49 13.99 -7.76
N GLN A 179 -15.32 13.69 -7.26
CA GLN A 179 -14.41 12.74 -7.89
C GLN A 179 -14.70 11.31 -7.41
N LYS A 180 -14.36 10.31 -8.23
CA LYS A 180 -14.53 8.90 -7.88
C LYS A 180 -13.45 8.46 -6.89
N MET A 181 -13.82 7.56 -5.98
CA MET A 181 -12.84 6.86 -5.13
C MET A 181 -11.97 5.91 -5.97
N PRO A 182 -10.71 5.70 -5.59
CA PRO A 182 -9.80 4.77 -6.30
C PRO A 182 -10.10 3.30 -5.91
N TRP A 183 -11.35 2.84 -6.16
CA TRP A 183 -11.74 1.48 -5.82
C TRP A 183 -11.08 0.43 -6.71
N ASP A 184 -10.84 -0.74 -6.15
CA ASP A 184 -10.11 -1.80 -6.82
C ASP A 184 -10.58 -3.19 -6.39
N ILE A 185 -10.48 -4.16 -7.31
CA ILE A 185 -10.62 -5.58 -7.04
C ILE A 185 -9.25 -6.22 -7.23
N GLN A 186 -8.80 -6.95 -6.21
CA GLN A 186 -7.48 -7.56 -6.21
C GLN A 186 -7.56 -9.06 -5.88
N LEU A 187 -6.67 -9.83 -6.48
CA LEU A 187 -6.41 -11.24 -6.19
C LEU A 187 -4.92 -11.42 -5.93
N GLY A 188 -4.56 -12.22 -4.95
CA GLY A 188 -3.16 -12.50 -4.62
C GLY A 188 -2.92 -13.95 -4.28
N ILE A 189 -1.75 -14.45 -4.62
CA ILE A 189 -1.25 -15.75 -4.19
C ILE A 189 0.18 -15.61 -3.69
N SER A 190 0.53 -16.39 -2.67
CA SER A 190 1.91 -16.53 -2.20
C SER A 190 2.20 -17.98 -1.90
N LYS A 191 3.42 -18.43 -2.26
CA LYS A 191 3.87 -19.80 -2.07
C LYS A 191 5.30 -19.83 -1.60
N ARG A 192 5.53 -20.38 -0.39
CA ARG A 192 6.88 -20.69 0.11
C ARG A 192 7.28 -22.07 -0.38
N MET A 193 8.51 -22.17 -0.87
CA MET A 193 9.07 -23.44 -1.35
C MET A 193 9.39 -24.36 -0.18
N ALA A 194 9.11 -25.67 -0.34
CA ALA A 194 9.31 -26.63 0.74
C ALA A 194 10.80 -26.89 1.08
N HIS A 195 11.67 -26.78 0.08
CA HIS A 195 13.10 -27.13 0.20
C HIS A 195 14.05 -25.95 -0.04
N ALA A 196 13.52 -24.74 -0.13
CA ALA A 196 14.32 -23.52 -0.29
C ALA A 196 13.72 -22.39 0.54
N PRO A 197 14.53 -21.52 1.12
CA PRO A 197 14.05 -20.37 1.89
C PRO A 197 13.56 -19.25 0.96
N ILE A 198 12.73 -19.59 -0.02
CA ILE A 198 12.22 -18.67 -1.03
C ILE A 198 10.70 -18.73 -1.04
N ARG A 199 10.08 -17.54 -1.10
CA ARG A 199 8.65 -17.37 -1.33
C ARG A 199 8.43 -16.53 -2.58
N PHE A 200 7.51 -16.96 -3.42
CA PHE A 200 7.01 -16.22 -4.57
C PHE A 200 5.63 -15.67 -4.25
N SER A 201 5.36 -14.46 -4.71
CA SER A 201 4.06 -13.84 -4.64
C SER A 201 3.67 -13.22 -5.98
N LEU A 202 2.39 -13.30 -6.29
CA LEU A 202 1.78 -12.71 -7.48
C LEU A 202 0.47 -12.05 -7.04
N THR A 203 0.33 -10.76 -7.34
CA THR A 203 -0.89 -10.00 -7.04
C THR A 203 -1.44 -9.42 -8.33
N ALA A 204 -2.71 -9.68 -8.60
CA ALA A 204 -3.45 -9.07 -9.70
C ALA A 204 -4.26 -7.89 -9.16
N LEU A 205 -4.10 -6.73 -9.80
CA LEU A 205 -4.67 -5.43 -9.43
C LEU A 205 -5.59 -4.93 -10.54
N TYR A 206 -6.44 -3.97 -10.21
CA TYR A 206 -7.29 -3.26 -11.16
C TYR A 206 -8.20 -4.17 -11.99
N LEU A 207 -8.67 -5.30 -11.40
CA LEU A 207 -9.52 -6.25 -12.10
C LEU A 207 -10.89 -5.68 -12.50
N ASN A 208 -11.26 -4.55 -11.91
CA ASN A 208 -12.43 -3.74 -12.26
C ASN A 208 -12.19 -2.77 -13.44
N ARG A 209 -10.95 -2.64 -13.93
CA ARG A 209 -10.56 -1.65 -14.93
C ARG A 209 -9.53 -2.24 -15.89
N TRP A 210 -9.90 -2.44 -17.16
CA TRP A 210 -9.03 -3.02 -18.19
C TRP A 210 -8.43 -2.00 -19.15
N LYS A 211 -8.92 -0.76 -19.12
CA LYS A 211 -8.35 0.34 -19.91
C LYS A 211 -7.65 1.31 -18.98
N PHE A 212 -6.41 1.60 -19.27
CA PHE A 212 -5.62 2.63 -18.60
C PHE A 212 -5.48 3.80 -19.58
N ASP A 213 -6.30 4.84 -19.40
CA ASP A 213 -6.21 6.03 -20.22
C ASP A 213 -5.01 6.85 -19.77
N TYR A 214 -4.09 7.10 -20.68
CA TYR A 214 -2.99 8.03 -20.49
C TYR A 214 -3.32 9.29 -21.27
N VAL A 215 -3.44 10.42 -20.56
CA VAL A 215 -3.42 11.73 -21.19
C VAL A 215 -1.95 12.08 -21.38
N ASP A 216 -1.45 11.94 -22.58
CA ASP A 216 -0.14 12.46 -22.97
C ASP A 216 -0.36 13.88 -23.52
N ASP A 217 0.20 14.88 -22.84
CA ASP A 217 0.22 16.29 -23.31
C ASP A 217 1.14 16.51 -24.52
N SER A 218 1.86 15.47 -24.93
CA SER A 218 2.65 15.52 -26.16
C SER A 218 1.79 14.98 -27.32
N ASP A 219 1.73 15.71 -28.43
CA ASP A 219 1.05 15.39 -29.72
C ASP A 219 1.51 14.05 -30.37
N LYS A 220 2.00 13.10 -29.57
CA LYS A 220 2.33 11.76 -30.02
C LYS A 220 1.08 10.89 -29.85
N GLU A 221 0.53 10.47 -30.96
CA GLU A 221 -0.51 9.46 -31.07
C GLU A 221 -0.06 8.20 -30.30
N TYR A 222 -0.56 8.03 -29.07
CA TYR A 222 -0.34 6.81 -28.29
C TYR A 222 -1.23 5.73 -28.87
N ASP A 223 -0.64 4.78 -29.57
CA ASP A 223 -1.34 3.68 -30.27
C ASP A 223 -1.97 2.64 -29.31
N GLY A 224 -2.15 3.03 -28.03
CA GLY A 224 -2.74 2.17 -27.01
C GLY A 224 -1.83 1.03 -26.55
N ASP A 225 -2.17 0.44 -25.41
CA ASP A 225 -1.48 -0.78 -24.96
C ASP A 225 -1.89 -1.99 -25.80
N SER A 226 -0.92 -2.82 -26.22
CA SER A 226 -1.25 -4.16 -26.72
C SER A 226 -1.93 -4.97 -25.61
N PHE A 227 -2.75 -5.96 -25.98
CA PHE A 227 -3.42 -6.83 -25.00
C PHE A 227 -2.44 -7.43 -23.97
N ALA A 228 -1.25 -7.83 -24.42
CA ALA A 228 -0.21 -8.39 -23.54
C ALA A 228 0.33 -7.33 -22.56
N GLN A 229 0.53 -6.09 -23.00
CA GLN A 229 0.95 -4.97 -22.13
C GLN A 229 -0.14 -4.61 -21.13
N ALA A 230 -1.39 -4.51 -21.56
CA ALA A 230 -2.54 -4.28 -20.69
C ALA A 230 -2.65 -5.38 -19.63
N LEU A 231 -2.51 -6.65 -20.02
CA LEU A 231 -2.53 -7.78 -19.09
C LEU A 231 -1.37 -7.71 -18.08
N LEU A 232 -0.15 -7.43 -18.52
CA LEU A 232 1.02 -7.33 -17.64
C LEU A 232 0.88 -6.18 -16.62
N LYS A 233 0.20 -5.09 -16.96
CA LYS A 233 -0.05 -3.97 -16.05
C LYS A 233 -0.94 -4.32 -14.87
N HIS A 234 -1.66 -5.44 -14.94
CA HIS A 234 -2.47 -5.94 -13.82
C HIS A 234 -1.67 -6.71 -12.78
N PHE A 235 -0.46 -7.14 -13.06
CA PHE A 235 0.30 -8.01 -12.15
C PHE A 235 1.41 -7.28 -11.40
N VAL A 236 1.63 -7.71 -10.16
CA VAL A 236 2.80 -7.38 -9.35
C VAL A 236 3.43 -8.68 -8.91
N ILE A 237 4.74 -8.79 -9.08
CA ILE A 237 5.52 -10.00 -8.77
C ILE A 237 6.47 -9.69 -7.63
N GLY A 238 6.50 -10.54 -6.62
CA GLY A 238 7.43 -10.47 -5.51
C GLY A 238 8.15 -11.78 -5.28
N VAL A 239 9.40 -11.67 -4.84
CA VAL A 239 10.23 -12.81 -4.43
C VAL A 239 10.90 -12.47 -3.11
N ASP A 240 10.75 -13.34 -2.13
CA ASP A 240 11.40 -13.25 -0.83
C ASP A 240 12.42 -14.34 -0.65
N TRP A 241 13.54 -13.98 -0.07
CA TRP A 241 14.50 -14.88 0.53
C TRP A 241 14.38 -14.83 2.04
N LEU A 242 14.06 -15.95 2.67
CA LEU A 242 13.70 -16.12 4.08
C LEU A 242 14.66 -17.12 4.74
N PRO A 243 15.94 -16.78 4.93
CA PRO A 243 16.95 -17.73 5.45
C PRO A 243 16.71 -18.12 6.91
N SER A 244 16.02 -17.29 7.67
CA SER A 244 15.60 -17.55 9.05
C SER A 244 14.28 -16.82 9.34
N ASP A 245 13.68 -17.12 10.49
CA ASP A 245 12.47 -16.41 10.94
C ASP A 245 12.76 -14.97 11.38
N ASN A 246 14.04 -14.64 11.63
CA ASN A 246 14.47 -13.33 12.09
C ASN A 246 14.99 -12.41 10.99
N PHE A 247 15.09 -12.89 9.74
CA PHE A 247 15.67 -12.10 8.66
C PHE A 247 15.03 -12.41 7.33
N TRP A 248 14.77 -11.38 6.56
CA TRP A 248 14.24 -11.50 5.22
C TRP A 248 14.87 -10.47 4.27
N VAL A 249 14.95 -10.84 3.00
CA VAL A 249 15.23 -9.93 1.87
C VAL A 249 14.15 -10.17 0.81
N GLY A 250 13.57 -9.09 0.32
CA GLY A 250 12.55 -9.14 -0.72
C GLY A 250 12.91 -8.28 -1.92
N VAL A 251 12.50 -8.73 -3.09
CA VAL A 251 12.56 -7.95 -4.33
C VAL A 251 11.21 -8.05 -5.03
N GLY A 252 10.81 -6.98 -5.69
CA GLY A 252 9.54 -6.91 -6.39
C GLY A 252 9.63 -6.18 -7.71
N TYR A 253 8.69 -6.48 -8.58
CA TYR A 253 8.53 -5.79 -9.85
C TYR A 253 7.05 -5.50 -10.12
N ASN A 254 6.77 -4.24 -10.44
CA ASN A 254 5.46 -3.77 -10.86
C ASN A 254 5.53 -3.32 -12.32
N PRO A 255 5.08 -4.15 -13.26
CA PRO A 255 5.12 -3.85 -14.70
C PRO A 255 4.39 -2.56 -15.07
N LYS A 256 3.22 -2.30 -14.47
CA LYS A 256 2.47 -1.06 -14.71
C LYS A 256 3.33 0.16 -14.41
N ARG A 257 3.90 0.21 -13.20
CA ARG A 257 4.77 1.30 -12.78
C ARG A 257 6.00 1.43 -13.68
N GLY A 258 6.60 0.29 -14.06
CA GLY A 258 7.74 0.26 -14.98
C GLY A 258 7.42 0.84 -16.35
N MET A 259 6.28 0.50 -16.92
CA MET A 259 5.83 1.00 -18.23
C MET A 259 5.43 2.47 -18.16
N ASP A 260 4.63 2.86 -17.16
CA ASP A 260 4.15 4.23 -17.00
C ASP A 260 5.32 5.23 -16.82
N MET A 261 6.34 4.84 -16.05
CA MET A 261 7.51 5.70 -15.84
C MET A 261 8.41 5.80 -17.07
N LYS A 262 8.49 4.76 -17.91
CA LYS A 262 9.26 4.83 -19.17
C LYS A 262 8.70 5.89 -20.11
N LEU A 263 7.38 6.07 -20.17
CA LEU A 263 6.73 7.12 -20.94
C LEU A 263 7.13 8.53 -20.44
N SER A 264 7.40 8.66 -19.14
CA SER A 264 7.80 9.92 -18.48
C SER A 264 9.33 10.06 -18.30
N GLY A 265 10.15 9.37 -19.09
CA GLY A 265 11.62 9.49 -19.02
C GLY A 265 12.28 8.63 -17.93
N GLY A 266 11.59 7.62 -17.40
CA GLY A 266 12.14 6.66 -16.42
C GLY A 266 13.25 5.77 -17.00
N ASN A 267 14.04 5.17 -16.13
CA ASN A 267 15.15 4.28 -16.50
C ASN A 267 14.81 2.78 -16.32
N ALA A 268 15.80 1.91 -16.53
CA ALA A 268 15.65 0.45 -16.42
C ALA A 268 15.22 -0.03 -15.03
N LEU A 269 15.45 0.74 -13.96
CA LEU A 269 15.05 0.41 -12.59
C LEU A 269 13.60 0.77 -12.26
N SER A 270 12.90 1.42 -13.19
CA SER A 270 11.48 1.78 -13.01
C SER A 270 10.63 0.53 -12.84
N GLY A 271 9.82 0.51 -11.79
CA GLY A 271 8.99 -0.64 -11.43
C GLY A 271 9.63 -1.64 -10.49
N PHE A 272 10.96 -1.62 -10.30
CA PHE A 272 11.63 -2.47 -9.32
C PHE A 272 11.56 -1.88 -7.91
N SER A 273 11.55 -2.78 -6.94
CA SER A 273 11.65 -2.49 -5.51
C SER A 273 12.48 -3.58 -4.83
N ALA A 274 13.09 -3.23 -3.71
CA ALA A 274 13.82 -4.16 -2.87
C ALA A 274 13.75 -3.72 -1.42
N GLY A 275 13.91 -4.66 -0.49
CA GLY A 275 13.94 -4.36 0.92
C GLY A 275 14.44 -5.53 1.74
N ALA A 276 14.71 -5.23 3.01
CA ALA A 276 15.14 -6.23 3.98
C ALA A 276 14.59 -5.88 5.35
N GLY A 277 14.48 -6.88 6.22
CA GLY A 277 14.08 -6.70 7.59
C GLY A 277 14.72 -7.70 8.52
N ILE A 278 14.82 -7.29 9.78
CA ILE A 278 15.43 -8.08 10.83
C ILE A 278 14.61 -7.97 12.11
N HIS A 279 14.44 -9.10 12.79
CA HIS A 279 13.88 -9.17 14.14
C HIS A 279 15.02 -9.08 15.17
N ILE A 280 14.98 -8.06 16.03
CA ILE A 280 15.97 -7.82 17.08
C ILE A 280 15.24 -7.68 18.43
N LYS A 281 15.33 -8.71 19.28
CA LYS A 281 14.68 -8.72 20.60
C LYS A 281 13.17 -8.51 20.48
N MET A 282 12.66 -7.34 20.87
CA MET A 282 11.26 -6.94 20.84
C MET A 282 10.88 -6.13 19.58
N PHE A 283 11.84 -5.84 18.70
CA PHE A 283 11.61 -4.99 17.55
C PHE A 283 11.79 -5.73 16.24
N ASP A 284 10.86 -5.55 15.33
CA ASP A 284 11.01 -5.82 13.91
C ASP A 284 11.34 -4.52 13.20
N VAL A 285 12.52 -4.45 12.58
CA VAL A 285 12.97 -3.27 11.84
C VAL A 285 13.17 -3.65 10.39
N SER A 286 12.62 -2.86 9.49
CA SER A 286 12.76 -3.11 8.06
C SER A 286 12.90 -1.82 7.27
N ALA A 287 13.55 -1.94 6.10
CA ALA A 287 13.70 -0.85 5.14
C ALA A 287 13.44 -1.35 3.72
N SER A 288 12.85 -0.51 2.89
CA SER A 288 12.69 -0.79 1.47
C SER A 288 12.96 0.44 0.61
N LEU A 289 13.37 0.18 -0.61
CA LEU A 289 13.60 1.16 -1.65
C LEU A 289 12.75 0.79 -2.86
N ALA A 290 12.09 1.78 -3.42
CA ALA A 290 11.31 1.61 -4.64
C ALA A 290 11.34 2.90 -5.46
N LYS A 291 11.20 2.76 -6.77
CA LYS A 291 11.07 3.91 -7.64
C LYS A 291 9.59 4.15 -7.91
N TYR A 292 9.00 5.12 -7.20
CA TYR A 292 7.61 5.55 -7.38
C TYR A 292 7.47 6.77 -8.28
N HIS A 293 8.58 7.45 -8.56
CA HIS A 293 8.64 8.63 -9.44
C HIS A 293 9.82 8.51 -10.41
N PRO A 294 9.70 8.98 -11.67
CA PRO A 294 10.77 8.86 -12.67
C PRO A 294 12.12 9.43 -12.22
N SER A 295 12.10 10.52 -11.46
CA SER A 295 13.30 11.28 -11.07
C SER A 295 13.86 10.92 -9.71
N ALA A 296 13.17 10.11 -8.87
CA ALA A 296 13.57 9.88 -7.49
C ALA A 296 13.34 8.44 -7.02
N MET A 297 14.20 7.99 -6.10
CA MET A 297 14.00 6.78 -5.31
C MET A 297 13.25 7.14 -4.05
N SER A 298 12.25 6.35 -3.70
CA SER A 298 11.52 6.45 -2.43
C SER A 298 12.08 5.44 -1.45
N MET A 299 12.20 5.84 -0.19
CA MET A 299 12.67 5.00 0.91
C MET A 299 11.57 4.87 1.95
N MET A 300 11.35 3.66 2.41
CA MET A 300 10.42 3.37 3.52
C MET A 300 11.16 2.65 4.64
N VAL A 301 10.84 2.98 5.88
CA VAL A 301 11.34 2.32 7.09
C VAL A 301 10.15 1.98 7.98
N THR A 302 10.18 0.78 8.56
CA THR A 302 9.16 0.30 9.50
C THR A 302 9.81 -0.17 10.78
N VAL A 303 9.14 0.13 11.89
CA VAL A 303 9.44 -0.45 13.20
C VAL A 303 8.15 -1.04 13.76
N THR A 304 8.19 -2.32 14.13
CA THR A 304 7.08 -3.02 14.79
C THR A 304 7.54 -3.51 16.16
N THR A 305 6.66 -3.47 17.15
CA THR A 305 6.95 -3.94 18.50
C THR A 305 5.69 -4.42 19.21
N TYR A 306 5.87 -5.31 20.18
CA TYR A 306 4.82 -5.69 21.14
C TYR A 306 4.83 -4.70 22.30
N ILE A 307 3.69 -4.03 22.56
CA ILE A 307 3.60 -3.07 23.67
C ILE A 307 3.71 -3.77 25.01
N SER A 308 3.26 -5.03 25.10
CA SER A 308 3.36 -5.86 26.32
C SER A 308 4.80 -6.11 26.77
N ASP A 309 5.78 -5.99 25.89
CA ASP A 309 7.19 -6.23 26.19
C ASP A 309 7.87 -5.04 26.89
N PHE A 310 7.23 -3.88 26.84
CA PHE A 310 7.61 -2.73 27.66
C PHE A 310 7.06 -2.93 29.08
N LYS A 311 7.88 -3.49 29.98
CA LYS A 311 7.59 -3.47 31.42
C LYS A 311 7.67 -2.02 31.89
N LEU A 312 6.53 -1.35 32.00
CA LEU A 312 6.37 -0.11 32.73
C LEU A 312 6.42 -0.35 34.24
#